data_d4cb6fb8ab3545978a1a34aa2081f6fd
#
_entry.id   d4cb6fb8ab3545978a1a34aa2081f6fd
#
_cell.length_a   1.000
_cell.length_b   1.000
_cell.length_c   1.000
_cell.angle_alpha   90.00
_cell.angle_beta   90.00
_cell.angle_gamma   90.00
#
_symmetry.space_group_name_H-M   'P 1'
#
loop_
_entity.id
_entity.type
_entity.pdbx_description
1 polymer ?
#
loop_
_entity_poly.entity_id
_entity_poly.type
_entity_poly.pdbx_seq_one_letter_code
_entity_poly.pdbx_strand_id
1 'polypeptide(L)'
;MQSVKQRLEDKLSAAFAPQSLEISDDSALHAGHAGAREGGESHFTVAITASVFAGQSRVARHRLVNAALKDELAGPVHALVIKAKAPGE
;
A
#
# COMPACT_ATOMS: atom_id res chain seq x y z
N MET A 1 -2.18 -5.58 -19.24
CA MET A 1 -1.41 -4.70 -18.35
C MET A 1 -1.99 -4.76 -16.94
N GLN A 2 -1.12 -4.77 -15.94
CA GLN A 2 -1.59 -4.74 -14.57
C GLN A 2 -1.99 -3.33 -14.15
N SER A 3 -3.05 -3.23 -13.34
CA SER A 3 -3.38 -1.98 -12.67
C SER A 3 -2.32 -1.67 -11.61
N VAL A 4 -2.27 -0.44 -11.15
CA VAL A 4 -1.37 -0.05 -10.05
C VAL A 4 -1.73 -0.85 -8.79
N LYS A 5 -3.03 -1.00 -8.51
CA LYS A 5 -3.49 -1.81 -7.37
C LYS A 5 -2.96 -3.24 -7.44
N GLN A 6 -3.00 -3.87 -8.63
CA GLN A 6 -2.49 -5.23 -8.81
C GLN A 6 -0.98 -5.30 -8.58
N ARG A 7 -0.25 -4.29 -9.03
CA ARG A 7 1.19 -4.21 -8.80
C ARG A 7 1.51 -4.12 -7.31
N LEU A 8 0.74 -3.32 -6.57
CA LEU A 8 0.90 -3.21 -5.12
C LEU A 8 0.64 -4.56 -4.43
N GLU A 9 -0.44 -5.24 -4.83
CA GLU A 9 -0.77 -6.55 -4.28
C GLU A 9 0.35 -7.57 -4.54
N ASP A 10 0.83 -7.63 -5.76
CA ASP A 10 1.87 -8.59 -6.15
C ASP A 10 3.16 -8.36 -5.37
N LYS A 11 3.58 -7.11 -5.27
CA LYS A 11 4.82 -6.78 -4.56
C LYS A 11 4.74 -7.05 -3.07
N LEU A 12 3.62 -6.67 -2.45
CA LEU A 12 3.44 -6.90 -1.03
C LEU A 12 3.30 -8.38 -0.70
N SER A 13 2.61 -9.14 -1.55
CA SER A 13 2.48 -10.58 -1.38
C SER A 13 3.83 -11.28 -1.49
N ALA A 14 4.65 -10.87 -2.45
CA ALA A 14 5.97 -11.46 -2.65
C ALA A 14 6.94 -11.09 -1.52
N ALA A 15 6.87 -9.84 -1.04
CA ALA A 15 7.80 -9.35 -0.03
C ALA A 15 7.51 -9.87 1.37
N PHE A 16 6.24 -10.04 1.75
CA PHE A 16 5.85 -10.28 3.13
C PHE A 16 5.07 -11.57 3.37
N ALA A 17 4.62 -12.25 2.32
CA ALA A 17 3.76 -13.42 2.44
C ALA A 17 2.64 -13.19 3.48
N PRO A 18 1.83 -12.15 3.32
CA PRO A 18 0.92 -11.72 4.37
C PRO A 18 -0.20 -12.73 4.62
N GLN A 19 -0.65 -12.77 5.87
CA GLN A 19 -1.80 -13.55 6.27
C GLN A 19 -3.09 -12.94 5.71
N SER A 20 -3.12 -11.60 5.62
CA SER A 20 -4.21 -10.89 4.99
C SER A 20 -3.68 -9.63 4.32
N LEU A 21 -4.27 -9.26 3.21
CA LEU A 21 -3.87 -8.07 2.45
C LEU A 21 -5.11 -7.49 1.78
N GLU A 22 -5.34 -6.22 2.04
CA GLU A 22 -6.45 -5.49 1.45
C GLU A 22 -5.94 -4.14 0.96
N ILE A 23 -6.22 -3.83 -0.29
CA ILE A 23 -5.79 -2.56 -0.90
C ILE A 23 -7.01 -1.85 -1.44
N SER A 24 -7.20 -0.62 -1.01
CA SER A 24 -8.30 0.24 -1.45
C SER A 24 -7.76 1.37 -2.30
N ASP A 25 -8.35 1.58 -3.47
CA ASP A 25 -8.05 2.74 -4.31
C ASP A 25 -8.96 3.88 -3.87
N ASP A 26 -8.39 4.86 -3.18
CA ASP A 26 -9.12 5.98 -2.61
C ASP A 26 -9.15 7.20 -3.54
N SER A 27 -8.65 7.06 -4.75
CA SER A 27 -8.56 8.19 -5.69
C SER A 27 -9.92 8.81 -5.99
N ALA A 28 -10.98 8.01 -5.98
CA ALA A 28 -12.34 8.50 -6.22
C ALA A 28 -12.80 9.51 -5.16
N LEU A 29 -12.26 9.42 -3.94
CA LEU A 29 -12.58 10.35 -2.87
C LEU A 29 -12.04 11.75 -3.13
N HIS A 30 -11.10 11.87 -4.05
CA HIS A 30 -10.46 13.13 -4.41
C HIS A 30 -10.91 13.61 -5.79
N ALA A 31 -11.84 12.94 -6.42
CA ALA A 31 -12.34 13.31 -7.75
C ALA A 31 -12.89 14.74 -7.73
N GLY A 32 -12.45 15.55 -8.67
CA GLY A 32 -12.85 16.95 -8.74
C GLY A 32 -12.01 17.90 -7.90
N HIS A 33 -11.11 17.40 -7.08
CA HIS A 33 -10.18 18.23 -6.30
C HIS A 33 -8.90 18.48 -7.10
N ALA A 34 -8.25 19.62 -6.82
CA ALA A 34 -6.96 19.91 -7.42
C ALA A 34 -5.96 18.85 -7.01
N GLY A 35 -5.24 18.30 -7.99
CA GLY A 35 -4.27 17.24 -7.76
C GLY A 35 -4.81 15.82 -7.95
N ALA A 36 -6.13 15.67 -8.08
CA ALA A 36 -6.69 14.36 -8.38
C ALA A 36 -6.35 13.98 -9.83
N ARG A 37 -5.94 12.74 -10.01
CA ARG A 37 -5.61 12.23 -11.36
C ARG A 37 -6.84 11.73 -12.04
N GLU A 38 -6.91 11.97 -13.34
CA GLU A 38 -7.92 11.37 -14.18
C GLU A 38 -7.72 9.85 -14.19
N GLY A 39 -8.77 9.10 -13.97
CA GLY A 39 -8.71 7.65 -13.95
C GLY A 39 -8.35 7.03 -12.60
N GLY A 40 -8.00 7.83 -11.60
CA GLY A 40 -7.66 7.35 -10.26
C GLY A 40 -6.29 6.71 -10.17
N GLU A 41 -6.15 5.71 -9.29
CA GLU A 41 -4.93 4.93 -9.06
C GLU A 41 -3.73 5.75 -8.58
N SER A 42 -3.98 6.82 -7.82
CA SER A 42 -2.93 7.66 -7.26
C SER A 42 -2.93 7.70 -5.73
N HIS A 43 -4.06 7.37 -5.09
CA HIS A 43 -4.22 7.38 -3.63
C HIS A 43 -4.72 6.01 -3.18
N PHE A 44 -3.97 5.37 -2.29
CA PHE A 44 -4.30 4.01 -1.84
C PHE A 44 -4.23 3.88 -0.32
N THR A 45 -5.04 2.96 0.21
CA THR A 45 -4.93 2.49 1.59
C THR A 45 -4.56 1.02 1.55
N VAL A 46 -3.49 0.65 2.24
CA VAL A 46 -3.04 -0.74 2.36
C VAL A 46 -3.28 -1.20 3.78
N ALA A 47 -4.05 -2.27 3.94
CA ALA A 47 -4.21 -2.97 5.21
C ALA A 47 -3.54 -4.33 5.06
N ILE A 48 -2.44 -4.55 5.77
CA ILE A 48 -1.64 -5.76 5.63
C ILE A 48 -1.35 -6.36 7.01
N THR A 49 -1.56 -7.68 7.12
CA THR A 49 -1.25 -8.43 8.33
C THR A 49 -0.21 -9.48 7.97
N ALA A 50 0.96 -9.40 8.58
CA ALA A 50 2.05 -10.33 8.30
C ALA A 50 2.91 -10.56 9.54
N SER A 51 3.41 -11.78 9.69
CA SER A 51 4.22 -12.15 10.85
C SER A 51 5.53 -11.37 10.92
N VAL A 52 6.04 -10.90 9.79
CA VAL A 52 7.28 -10.10 9.75
C VAL A 52 7.16 -8.80 10.55
N PHE A 53 5.94 -8.32 10.78
CA PHE A 53 5.71 -7.08 11.54
C PHE A 53 5.71 -7.29 13.05
N ALA A 54 5.74 -8.53 13.51
CA ALA A 54 5.76 -8.81 14.95
C ALA A 54 7.04 -8.23 15.59
N GLY A 55 6.87 -7.49 16.67
CA GLY A 55 7.99 -6.87 17.38
C GLY A 55 8.54 -5.62 16.69
N GLN A 56 7.97 -5.21 15.57
CA GLN A 56 8.42 -4.02 14.85
C GLN A 56 7.59 -2.80 15.26
N SER A 57 8.27 -1.65 15.36
CA SER A 57 7.56 -0.39 15.60
C SER A 57 6.72 0.00 14.38
N ARG A 58 5.79 0.93 14.57
CA ARG A 58 4.99 1.47 13.47
C ARG A 58 5.89 2.04 12.37
N VAL A 59 6.91 2.80 12.74
CA VAL A 59 7.85 3.40 11.80
C VAL A 59 8.61 2.32 11.02
N ALA A 60 9.08 1.29 11.71
CA ALA A 60 9.80 0.19 11.07
C ALA A 60 8.91 -0.54 10.06
N ARG A 61 7.65 -0.79 10.41
CA ARG A 61 6.68 -1.44 9.52
C ARG A 61 6.45 -0.60 8.26
N HIS A 62 6.27 0.71 8.43
CA HIS A 62 6.07 1.62 7.31
C HIS A 62 7.29 1.65 6.39
N ARG A 63 8.49 1.63 6.95
CA ARG A 63 9.72 1.58 6.16
C ARG A 63 9.82 0.33 5.32
N LEU A 64 9.44 -0.82 5.88
CA LEU A 64 9.44 -2.08 5.15
C LEU A 64 8.48 -2.04 3.97
N VAL A 65 7.27 -1.54 4.19
CA VAL A 65 6.27 -1.42 3.12
C VAL A 65 6.73 -0.42 2.06
N ASN A 66 7.24 0.73 2.46
CA ASN A 66 7.73 1.74 1.53
C ASN A 66 8.89 1.21 0.68
N ALA A 67 9.79 0.43 1.27
CA ALA A 67 10.89 -0.17 0.53
C ALA A 67 10.40 -1.17 -0.52
N ALA A 68 9.39 -1.96 -0.17
CA ALA A 68 8.80 -2.93 -1.10
C ALA A 68 8.09 -2.24 -2.27
N LEU A 69 7.54 -1.04 -2.04
CA LEU A 69 6.77 -0.29 -3.04
C LEU A 69 7.53 0.92 -3.59
N LYS A 70 8.84 0.92 -3.46
CA LYS A 70 9.69 2.06 -3.84
C LYS A 70 9.40 2.57 -5.25
N ASP A 71 9.31 1.68 -6.22
CA ASP A 71 9.09 2.08 -7.62
C ASP A 71 7.71 2.68 -7.83
N GLU A 72 6.69 2.13 -7.21
CA GLU A 72 5.33 2.64 -7.31
C GLU A 72 5.19 4.00 -6.64
N LEU A 73 5.86 4.19 -5.50
CA LEU A 73 5.84 5.47 -4.79
C LEU A 73 6.62 6.55 -5.54
N ALA A 74 7.63 6.18 -6.31
CA ALA A 74 8.36 7.11 -7.16
C ALA A 74 7.59 7.46 -8.44
N GLY A 75 6.60 6.66 -8.80
CA GLY A 75 5.84 6.78 -10.05
C GLY A 75 4.37 7.13 -9.83
N PRO A 76 3.45 6.20 -10.12
CA PRO A 76 2.02 6.53 -10.14
C PRO A 76 1.37 6.76 -8.78
N VAL A 77 1.92 6.21 -7.70
CA VAL A 77 1.30 6.35 -6.38
C VAL A 77 1.68 7.68 -5.76
N HIS A 78 0.71 8.55 -5.60
CA HIS A 78 0.91 9.89 -5.05
C HIS A 78 0.85 9.90 -3.52
N ALA A 79 -0.08 9.14 -2.96
CA ALA A 79 -0.26 9.04 -1.50
C ALA A 79 -0.61 7.60 -1.11
N LEU A 80 -0.07 7.16 0.03
CA LEU A 80 -0.27 5.81 0.51
C LEU A 80 -0.51 5.82 2.02
N VAL A 81 -1.65 5.30 2.45
CA VAL A 81 -1.93 5.06 3.87
C VAL A 81 -1.59 3.60 4.17
N ILE A 82 -0.79 3.36 5.18
CA ILE A 82 -0.31 2.02 5.53
C ILE A 82 -0.86 1.63 6.90
N LYS A 83 -1.57 0.51 6.95
CA LYS A 83 -2.06 -0.09 8.19
C LYS A 83 -1.44 -1.48 8.30
N ALA A 84 -0.26 -1.55 8.91
CA ALA A 84 0.51 -2.78 9.03
C ALA A 84 0.35 -3.38 10.42
N LYS A 85 -0.02 -4.66 10.48
CA LYS A 85 -0.26 -5.37 11.73
C LYS A 85 0.47 -6.70 11.74
N ALA A 86 0.83 -7.16 12.94
CA ALA A 86 1.23 -8.54 13.13
C ALA A 86 -0.03 -9.38 13.44
N PRO A 87 0.00 -10.70 13.19
CA PRO A 87 -1.13 -11.56 13.53
C PRO A 87 -1.50 -11.45 15.01
N GLY A 88 -2.77 -11.30 15.28
CA GLY A 88 -3.26 -11.17 16.64
C GLY A 88 -3.33 -9.75 17.21
N GLU A 89 -2.85 -8.79 16.47
CA GLU A 89 -2.95 -7.38 16.88
C GLU A 89 -4.31 -6.76 16.57
#